data_ba91832cca3e3ca3c928d17fdc4bd939
#
_entry.id   ba91832cca3e3ca3c928d17fdc4bd939
#
_cell.length_a   1.000
_cell.length_b   1.000
_cell.length_c   1.000
_cell.angle_alpha   90.00
_cell.angle_beta   90.00
_cell.angle_gamma   90.00
#
_symmetry.space_group_name_H-M   'P 1'
#
loop_
_entity.id
_entity.type
_entity.pdbx_description
1 polymer ?
#
loop_
_entity_poly.entity_id
_entity_poly.type
_entity_poly.pdbx_seq_one_letter_code
_entity_poly.pdbx_strand_id
1 'polypeptide(L)'
;KNTDILVNVEGHTDNVPYLSSNGCIKDNWDLSLMRASSVLHILIDKYKVMPLQVFASGRGEFSPKESNSTAEGRAANRRTEIILAPKVDKLLDLVNGH
;
A
#
# COMPACT_ATOMS: atom_id res chain seq x y z
N LYS A 1 -11.43 -14.84 -13.49
CA LYS A 1 -10.60 -13.89 -12.77
C LYS A 1 -10.49 -12.58 -13.55
N ASN A 2 -10.63 -11.48 -12.86
CA ASN A 2 -10.57 -10.18 -13.52
C ASN A 2 -9.12 -9.70 -13.59
N THR A 3 -8.51 -9.80 -14.77
CA THR A 3 -7.13 -9.37 -15.00
C THR A 3 -7.05 -7.92 -15.45
N ASP A 4 -8.16 -7.22 -15.53
CA ASP A 4 -8.19 -5.81 -15.96
C ASP A 4 -8.01 -4.84 -14.80
N ILE A 5 -7.84 -5.34 -13.59
CA ILE A 5 -7.70 -4.54 -12.40
C ILE A 5 -6.31 -4.70 -11.82
N LEU A 6 -5.69 -3.59 -11.48
CA LEU A 6 -4.46 -3.58 -10.68
C LEU A 6 -4.81 -3.39 -9.21
N VAL A 7 -4.11 -4.10 -8.36
CA VAL A 7 -4.27 -4.03 -6.91
C VAL A 7 -3.04 -3.38 -6.33
N ASN A 8 -3.20 -2.20 -5.77
CA ASN A 8 -2.13 -1.49 -5.06
C ASN A 8 -2.29 -1.72 -3.57
N VAL A 9 -1.30 -2.34 -2.95
CA VAL A 9 -1.24 -2.49 -1.51
C VAL A 9 -0.39 -1.35 -0.98
N GLU A 10 -1.02 -0.40 -0.30
CA GLU A 10 -0.37 0.85 0.10
C GLU A 10 -0.24 0.93 1.61
N GLY A 11 1.00 1.01 2.09
CA GLY A 11 1.29 1.08 3.52
C GLY A 11 1.44 2.52 3.99
N HIS A 12 1.06 2.76 5.22
CA HIS A 12 1.13 4.08 5.87
C HIS A 12 1.61 3.94 7.30
N THR A 13 2.26 4.99 7.79
CA THR A 13 2.68 5.08 9.19
C THR A 13 2.10 6.34 9.83
N ASP A 14 2.24 6.44 11.16
CA ASP A 14 2.05 7.71 11.83
C ASP A 14 3.33 8.56 11.71
N ASN A 15 3.40 9.69 12.40
CA ASN A 15 4.55 10.59 12.30
C ASN A 15 5.62 10.35 13.38
N VAL A 16 5.49 9.30 14.17
CA VAL A 16 6.55 8.95 15.13
C VAL A 16 7.72 8.36 14.33
N PRO A 17 8.92 8.93 14.47
CA PRO A 17 10.05 8.42 13.70
C PRO A 17 10.34 6.95 14.02
N TYR A 18 10.52 6.16 12.97
CA TYR A 18 10.95 4.79 13.12
C TYR A 18 12.49 4.80 13.16
N LEU A 19 13.03 4.37 14.27
CA LEU A 19 14.47 4.31 14.45
C LEU A 19 14.89 2.86 14.60
N SER A 20 15.78 2.42 13.72
CA SER A 20 16.32 1.07 13.79
C SER A 20 17.82 1.15 13.57
N SER A 21 18.56 0.44 14.39
CA SER A 21 20.02 0.39 14.29
C SER A 21 20.48 -0.75 13.40
N ASN A 22 19.58 -1.60 12.95
CA ASN A 22 19.97 -2.76 12.16
C ASN A 22 18.99 -3.01 11.04
N GLY A 23 19.50 -3.51 9.93
CA GLY A 23 18.69 -4.00 8.84
C GLY A 23 18.32 -2.97 7.82
N CYS A 24 17.35 -3.34 6.99
CA CYS A 24 16.99 -2.62 5.80
C CYS A 24 15.93 -1.55 6.05
N ILE A 25 15.27 -1.58 7.21
CA ILE A 25 14.21 -0.63 7.53
C ILE A 25 14.83 0.51 8.33
N LYS A 26 14.94 1.67 7.71
CA LYS A 26 15.63 2.82 8.29
C LYS A 26 14.70 3.93 8.73
N ASP A 27 13.52 4.05 8.11
CA ASP A 27 12.61 5.16 8.36
C ASP A 27 11.17 4.72 8.07
N ASN A 28 10.26 5.68 8.15
CA ASN A 28 8.84 5.41 7.90
C ASN A 28 8.54 5.08 6.44
N TRP A 29 9.36 5.55 5.51
CA TRP A 29 9.22 5.13 4.11
C TRP A 29 9.44 3.63 3.98
N ASP A 30 10.55 3.16 4.52
CA ASP A 30 10.87 1.72 4.46
C ASP A 30 9.85 0.90 5.23
N LEU A 31 9.43 1.39 6.40
CA LEU A 31 8.47 0.67 7.23
C LEU A 31 7.13 0.51 6.54
N SER A 32 6.62 1.58 5.92
CA SER A 32 5.34 1.53 5.23
C SER A 32 5.40 0.57 4.03
N LEU A 33 6.50 0.60 3.29
CA LEU A 33 6.68 -0.29 2.15
C LEU A 33 6.79 -1.75 2.59
N MET A 34 7.50 -2.03 3.67
CA MET A 34 7.64 -3.39 4.16
C MET A 34 6.31 -3.96 4.65
N ARG A 35 5.50 -3.13 5.32
CA ARG A 35 4.17 -3.56 5.74
C ARG A 35 3.28 -3.88 4.56
N ALA A 36 3.33 -3.04 3.52
CA ALA A 36 2.60 -3.30 2.29
C ALA A 36 3.07 -4.59 1.62
N SER A 37 4.37 -4.81 1.58
CA SER A 37 4.95 -6.03 1.00
C SER A 37 4.47 -7.28 1.75
N SER A 38 4.38 -7.22 3.07
CA SER A 38 3.90 -8.35 3.86
C SER A 38 2.46 -8.72 3.51
N VAL A 39 1.60 -7.71 3.34
CA VAL A 39 0.21 -7.94 2.92
C VAL A 39 0.15 -8.46 1.49
N LEU A 40 0.98 -7.92 0.60
CA LEU A 40 1.05 -8.39 -0.78
C LEU A 40 1.37 -9.89 -0.83
N HIS A 41 2.33 -10.35 -0.04
CA HIS A 41 2.68 -11.77 -0.02
C HIS A 41 1.53 -12.63 0.48
N ILE A 42 0.75 -12.14 1.45
CA ILE A 42 -0.43 -12.86 1.92
C ILE A 42 -1.46 -12.97 0.80
N LEU A 43 -1.68 -11.90 0.04
CA LEU A 43 -2.63 -11.91 -1.07
C LEU A 43 -2.23 -12.92 -2.13
N ILE A 44 -0.95 -12.98 -2.47
CA ILE A 44 -0.46 -13.93 -3.47
C ILE A 44 -0.50 -15.36 -2.94
N ASP A 45 0.05 -15.58 -1.76
CA ASP A 45 0.28 -16.94 -1.25
C ASP A 45 -1.00 -17.59 -0.75
N LYS A 46 -1.79 -16.83 0.01
CA LYS A 46 -2.99 -17.38 0.65
C LYS A 46 -4.23 -17.23 -0.22
N TYR A 47 -4.39 -16.07 -0.86
CA TYR A 47 -5.61 -15.75 -1.61
C TYR A 47 -5.42 -15.88 -3.11
N LYS A 48 -4.25 -16.27 -3.56
CA LYS A 48 -3.97 -16.60 -4.96
C LYS A 48 -4.19 -15.44 -5.92
N VAL A 49 -3.95 -14.22 -5.46
CA VAL A 49 -3.94 -13.05 -6.33
C VAL A 49 -2.77 -13.19 -7.30
N MET A 50 -3.01 -12.89 -8.57
CA MET A 50 -1.97 -13.06 -9.59
C MET A 50 -0.87 -12.02 -9.42
N PRO A 51 0.40 -12.44 -9.42
CA PRO A 51 1.51 -11.48 -9.26
C PRO A 51 1.51 -10.34 -10.28
N LEU A 52 0.98 -10.57 -11.48
CA LEU A 52 0.91 -9.52 -12.50
C LEU A 52 -0.11 -8.45 -12.19
N GLN A 53 -1.01 -8.69 -11.22
CA GLN A 53 -2.09 -7.77 -10.88
C GLN A 53 -1.81 -6.94 -9.63
N VAL A 54 -0.75 -7.23 -8.88
CA VAL A 54 -0.57 -6.63 -7.56
C VAL A 54 0.80 -6.00 -7.44
N PHE A 55 0.85 -4.86 -6.77
CA PHE A 55 2.11 -4.23 -6.41
C PHE A 55 1.97 -3.56 -5.05
N ALA A 56 3.11 -3.27 -4.43
CA ALA A 56 3.16 -2.64 -3.11
C ALA A 56 3.70 -1.24 -3.23
N SER A 57 3.20 -0.34 -2.39
CA SER A 57 3.69 1.02 -2.31
C SER A 57 3.75 1.47 -0.85
N GLY A 58 4.61 2.43 -0.57
CA GLY A 58 4.75 3.00 0.77
C GLY A 58 4.63 4.50 0.72
N ARG A 59 3.80 5.06 1.59
CA ARG A 59 3.57 6.49 1.65
C ARG A 59 4.22 7.13 2.87
N GLY A 60 4.85 6.32 3.75
CA GLY A 60 5.42 6.83 4.97
C GLY A 60 4.36 7.48 5.84
N GLU A 61 4.71 8.62 6.43
CA GLU A 61 3.79 9.39 7.28
C GLU A 61 3.01 10.47 6.52
N PHE A 62 3.21 10.58 5.20
CA PHE A 62 2.84 11.78 4.45
C PHE A 62 1.45 11.74 3.83
N SER A 63 0.64 10.75 4.16
CA SER A 63 -0.77 10.68 3.74
C SER A 63 -1.64 10.32 4.94
N PRO A 64 -1.67 11.18 5.97
CA PRO A 64 -2.43 10.87 7.17
C PRO A 64 -3.93 10.87 6.90
N LYS A 65 -4.62 9.92 7.54
CA LYS A 65 -6.06 9.83 7.51
C LYS A 65 -6.68 10.63 8.65
N GLU A 66 -5.98 10.67 9.78
CA GLU A 66 -6.42 11.34 10.99
C GLU A 66 -5.27 12.18 11.54
N SER A 67 -5.56 12.94 12.59
CA SER A 67 -4.54 13.75 13.25
C SER A 67 -3.53 12.88 13.98
N ASN A 68 -2.25 13.20 13.81
CA ASN A 68 -1.18 12.55 14.56
C ASN A 68 -1.03 13.09 15.97
N SER A 69 -1.83 14.09 16.36
CA SER A 69 -1.73 14.69 17.69
C SER A 69 -2.39 13.85 18.78
N THR A 70 -3.16 12.83 18.39
CA THR A 70 -3.81 11.93 19.36
C THR A 70 -3.32 10.51 19.13
N ALA A 71 -3.40 9.69 20.19
CA ALA A 71 -3.04 8.27 20.09
C ALA A 71 -3.99 7.54 19.12
N GLU A 72 -5.27 7.90 19.16
CA GLU A 72 -6.27 7.30 18.27
C GLU A 72 -5.99 7.65 16.80
N GLY A 73 -5.64 8.91 16.55
CA GLY A 73 -5.30 9.35 15.20
C GLY A 73 -4.06 8.66 14.66
N ARG A 74 -3.02 8.55 15.50
CA ARG A 74 -1.81 7.82 15.11
C ARG A 74 -2.10 6.36 14.79
N ALA A 75 -2.94 5.72 15.60
CA ALA A 75 -3.33 4.32 15.36
C ALA A 75 -4.06 4.17 14.02
N ALA A 76 -4.93 5.13 13.70
CA ALA A 76 -5.65 5.11 12.42
C ALA A 76 -4.70 5.32 11.24
N ASN A 77 -3.62 6.07 11.43
CA ASN A 77 -2.65 6.33 10.37
C ASN A 77 -1.72 5.13 10.11
N ARG A 78 -1.51 4.28 11.10
CA ARG A 78 -0.74 3.04 10.92
C ARG A 78 -1.63 1.99 10.25
N ARG A 79 -1.71 2.07 8.92
CA ARG A 79 -2.66 1.24 8.17
C ARG A 79 -2.07 0.76 6.86
N THR A 80 -2.71 -0.26 6.30
CA THR A 80 -2.49 -0.71 4.93
C THR A 80 -3.82 -0.62 4.20
N GLU A 81 -3.80 0.01 3.03
CA GLU A 81 -4.98 0.15 2.19
C GLU A 81 -4.82 -0.71 0.95
N ILE A 82 -5.91 -1.29 0.51
CA ILE A 82 -5.95 -2.04 -0.74
C ILE A 82 -6.76 -1.23 -1.73
N ILE A 83 -6.08 -0.75 -2.77
CA ILE A 83 -6.66 0.18 -3.74
C ILE A 83 -6.77 -0.54 -5.08
N LEU A 84 -7.98 -0.57 -5.62
CA LEU A 84 -8.25 -1.23 -6.89
C LEU A 84 -8.38 -0.16 -7.98
N ALA A 85 -7.70 -0.39 -9.11
CA ALA A 85 -7.74 0.54 -10.22
C ALA A 85 -7.71 -0.24 -11.55
N PRO A 86 -8.37 0.26 -12.58
CA PRO A 86 -8.27 -0.36 -13.90
C PRO A 86 -6.84 -0.23 -14.42
N LYS A 87 -6.42 -1.19 -15.23
CA LYS A 87 -5.14 -1.07 -15.93
C LYS A 87 -5.20 0.09 -16.90
N VAL A 88 -4.04 0.71 -17.15
CA VAL A 88 -3.94 1.90 -17.99
C VAL A 88 -4.47 1.64 -19.41
N ASP A 89 -4.11 0.51 -20.00
CA ASP A 89 -4.57 0.18 -21.34
C ASP A 89 -6.08 -0.02 -21.39
N LYS A 90 -6.68 -0.63 -20.34
CA LYS A 90 -8.11 -0.74 -20.23
C LYS A 90 -8.78 0.62 -20.09
N LEU A 91 -8.14 1.50 -19.34
CA LEU A 91 -8.63 2.87 -19.18
C LEU A 91 -8.64 3.61 -20.51
N LEU A 92 -7.60 3.43 -21.32
CA LEU A 92 -7.53 4.02 -22.66
C LEU A 92 -8.65 3.48 -23.55
N ASP A 93 -8.95 2.21 -23.46
CA ASP A 93 -10.06 1.62 -24.22
C ASP A 93 -11.39 2.27 -23.86
N LEU A 94 -11.61 2.54 -22.57
CA LEU A 94 -12.84 3.21 -22.13
C LEU A 94 -12.92 4.63 -22.68
N VAL A 95 -11.80 5.36 -22.67
CA VAL A 95 -11.74 6.72 -23.18
C VAL A 95 -11.97 6.76 -24.68
N ASN A 96 -11.46 5.77 -25.41
CA ASN A 96 -11.52 5.73 -26.87
C ASN A 96 -12.80 5.05 -27.39
N GLY A 97 -13.69 4.62 -26.51
CA GLY A 97 -14.96 4.04 -26.89
C GLY A 97 -14.88 2.58 -27.33
N HIS A 98 -13.86 1.89 -26.91
CA HIS A 98 -13.69 0.47 -27.29
C HIS A 98 -14.39 -0.49 -26.34
#